data_981f57709d97d8618b37b18bf63d35d8
#
_entry.id   981f57709d97d8618b37b18bf63d35d8
#
_cell.length_a   1.000
_cell.length_b   1.000
_cell.length_c   1.000
_cell.angle_alpha   90.00
_cell.angle_beta   90.00
_cell.angle_gamma   90.00
#
_symmetry.space_group_name_H-M   'P 1'
#
loop_
_entity.id
_entity.type
_entity.pdbx_description
1 polymer ?
#
loop_
_entity_poly.entity_id
_entity_poly.type
_entity_poly.pdbx_seq_one_letter_code
_entity_poly.pdbx_strand_id
1 'polypeptide(L)'
;RLGAFIPTPGVDLDKIQEFLRTAQGGVFGIINLFSGGNFERFSIFALGIMPYITAAIIMQILVTVVPALEKLSKEGEEGRRIINQYTRIGGIALGAFQGFFLATAFLGAEGGRFLLPGWSPGPFFWFVVVVTQVAGIALLLWMAERITEYGIGNGTSLIIFAGIVVEWLPQILRTIGLIRTGEVNLVAFLFFLAFIVLAFAGMAAVQQAERRIPVQYARKVVGRRVYGGQATYIPIKLNAAGVIPIIFAAAILQIPIFLAAPFQDNPVLQGIANFFNPTRPSGLFIEVLLVILFTYVYTAVQFDPKRIAESLREYGGFIPGIRPGEPTVKFLEHIVSRLTLWGALFLGLVTLLPQIIQNLTGIQSIAFSGIGLLIVVGVALDTLRQVESQLMLRSYEGFLSRGRLRGRNR
;
A
#
# COMPACT_ATOMS: atom_id res chain seq x y z
N ARG A 1 15.54 7.85 8.10
CA ARG A 1 16.65 8.02 7.14
C ARG A 1 18.05 7.70 7.68
N LEU A 2 18.35 7.87 8.96
CA LEU A 2 19.69 7.52 9.49
C LEU A 2 20.09 6.08 9.13
N GLY A 3 19.20 5.11 9.25
CA GLY A 3 19.48 3.72 8.88
C GLY A 3 19.72 3.48 7.38
N ALA A 4 19.32 4.41 6.51
CA ALA A 4 19.62 4.35 5.07
C ALA A 4 21.12 4.55 4.76
N PHE A 5 21.86 5.12 5.70
CA PHE A 5 23.30 5.35 5.58
C PHE A 5 24.14 4.26 6.26
N ILE A 6 23.49 3.28 6.90
CA ILE A 6 24.16 2.13 7.51
C ILE A 6 24.12 0.99 6.48
N PRO A 7 25.22 0.71 5.76
CA PRO A 7 25.24 -0.35 4.77
C PRO A 7 25.22 -1.73 5.42
N THR A 8 24.73 -2.71 4.69
CA THR A 8 24.85 -4.12 5.08
C THR A 8 26.34 -4.50 5.08
N PRO A 9 26.86 -5.14 6.15
CA PRO A 9 28.27 -5.49 6.24
C PRO A 9 28.74 -6.39 5.10
N GLY A 10 29.92 -6.10 4.56
CA GLY A 10 30.57 -6.89 3.51
C GLY A 10 30.15 -6.54 2.09
N VAL A 11 29.30 -5.53 1.89
CA VAL A 11 28.76 -5.15 0.58
C VAL A 11 29.47 -3.90 0.05
N ASP A 12 29.85 -3.91 -1.23
CA ASP A 12 30.44 -2.80 -1.96
C ASP A 12 29.36 -1.91 -2.57
N LEU A 13 29.15 -0.74 -1.99
CA LEU A 13 28.07 0.17 -2.37
C LEU A 13 28.27 0.76 -3.75
N ASP A 14 29.50 1.07 -4.14
CA ASP A 14 29.79 1.75 -5.40
C ASP A 14 29.43 0.83 -6.58
N LYS A 15 29.80 -0.44 -6.50
CA LYS A 15 29.45 -1.45 -7.52
C LYS A 15 27.95 -1.73 -7.60
N ILE A 16 27.27 -1.75 -6.45
CA ILE A 16 25.81 -1.92 -6.45
C ILE A 16 25.11 -0.73 -7.09
N GLN A 17 25.53 0.49 -6.74
CA GLN A 17 24.94 1.69 -7.32
C GLN A 17 25.18 1.78 -8.83
N GLU A 18 26.37 1.41 -9.30
CA GLU A 18 26.67 1.33 -10.72
C GLU A 18 25.79 0.32 -11.45
N PHE A 19 25.63 -0.89 -10.87
CA PHE A 19 24.76 -1.92 -11.40
C PHE A 19 23.29 -1.47 -11.44
N LEU A 20 22.78 -0.89 -10.36
CA LEU A 20 21.39 -0.44 -10.29
C LEU A 20 21.11 0.75 -11.19
N ARG A 21 22.11 1.61 -11.48
CA ARG A 21 21.99 2.68 -12.48
C ARG A 21 21.82 2.13 -13.89
N THR A 22 22.53 1.05 -14.21
CA THR A 22 22.38 0.38 -15.52
C THR A 22 21.11 -0.45 -15.62
N ALA A 23 20.64 -0.99 -14.48
CA ALA A 23 19.41 -1.78 -14.37
C ALA A 23 18.16 -0.94 -14.03
N GLN A 24 18.20 0.38 -14.20
CA GLN A 24 17.09 1.29 -13.91
C GLN A 24 15.84 0.90 -14.69
N GLY A 25 14.87 0.37 -13.96
CA GLY A 25 13.59 -0.14 -14.48
C GLY A 25 13.32 -1.57 -13.98
N GLY A 26 12.06 -1.95 -13.94
CA GLY A 26 11.66 -3.29 -13.51
C GLY A 26 11.55 -3.45 -12.00
N VAL A 27 11.77 -4.69 -11.53
CA VAL A 27 11.52 -5.10 -10.15
C VAL A 27 12.35 -4.34 -9.13
N PHE A 28 13.63 -4.09 -9.44
CA PHE A 28 14.53 -3.35 -8.54
C PHE A 28 14.05 -1.90 -8.31
N GLY A 29 13.46 -1.26 -9.32
CA GLY A 29 12.85 0.06 -9.17
C GLY A 29 11.66 0.06 -8.23
N ILE A 30 10.80 -0.98 -8.29
CA ILE A 30 9.66 -1.12 -7.38
C ILE A 30 10.13 -1.37 -5.94
N ILE A 31 11.09 -2.28 -5.74
CA ILE A 31 11.66 -2.55 -4.41
C ILE A 31 12.29 -1.27 -3.85
N ASN A 32 13.04 -0.54 -4.66
CA ASN A 32 13.67 0.71 -4.26
C ASN A 32 12.65 1.77 -3.85
N LEU A 33 11.54 1.89 -4.58
CA LEU A 33 10.44 2.79 -4.27
C LEU A 33 9.84 2.50 -2.87
N PHE A 34 9.48 1.24 -2.62
CA PHE A 34 8.87 0.85 -1.34
C PHE A 34 9.83 0.86 -0.17
N SER A 35 11.13 0.67 -0.44
CA SER A 35 12.17 0.82 0.58
C SER A 35 12.58 2.29 0.82
N GLY A 36 12.08 3.24 0.01
CA GLY A 36 12.43 4.66 0.10
C GLY A 36 13.89 4.92 -0.25
N GLY A 37 14.41 4.31 -1.34
CA GLY A 37 15.79 4.46 -1.79
C GLY A 37 16.82 3.66 -0.98
N ASN A 38 16.37 2.85 -0.01
CA ASN A 38 17.27 2.07 0.84
C ASN A 38 17.87 0.87 0.12
N PHE A 39 17.18 0.35 -0.91
CA PHE A 39 17.69 -0.75 -1.72
C PHE A 39 18.91 -0.33 -2.57
N GLU A 40 18.88 0.83 -3.19
CA GLU A 40 20.00 1.38 -3.98
C GLU A 40 21.27 1.55 -3.12
N ARG A 41 21.10 1.78 -1.82
CA ARG A 41 22.19 1.92 -0.85
C ARG A 41 22.52 0.63 -0.13
N PHE A 42 21.83 -0.44 -0.44
CA PHE A 42 21.95 -1.73 0.25
C PHE A 42 22.07 -1.60 1.77
N SER A 43 21.24 -0.74 2.35
CA SER A 43 21.24 -0.46 3.77
C SER A 43 20.60 -1.59 4.59
N ILE A 44 20.67 -1.48 5.91
CA ILE A 44 19.94 -2.40 6.83
C ILE A 44 18.43 -2.41 6.58
N PHE A 45 17.91 -1.39 5.90
CA PHE A 45 16.49 -1.26 5.49
C PHE A 45 16.26 -1.53 4.01
N ALA A 46 17.16 -2.26 3.32
CA ALA A 46 17.06 -2.49 1.89
C ALA A 46 15.75 -3.16 1.48
N LEU A 47 15.25 -4.12 2.24
CA LEU A 47 13.95 -4.75 2.01
C LEU A 47 12.76 -3.88 2.47
N GLY A 48 13.02 -2.84 3.27
CA GLY A 48 11.99 -1.97 3.80
C GLY A 48 10.94 -2.73 4.61
N ILE A 49 9.68 -2.30 4.49
CA ILE A 49 8.53 -2.91 5.17
C ILE A 49 7.76 -3.89 4.25
N MET A 50 8.23 -4.10 3.01
CA MET A 50 7.56 -4.94 2.01
C MET A 50 7.27 -6.38 2.47
N PRO A 51 8.21 -7.10 3.13
CA PRO A 51 7.95 -8.46 3.59
C PRO A 51 6.76 -8.54 4.55
N TYR A 52 6.62 -7.53 5.41
CA TYR A 52 5.47 -7.45 6.33
C TYR A 52 4.16 -7.16 5.59
N ILE A 53 4.18 -6.26 4.61
CA ILE A 53 2.98 -5.96 3.81
C ILE A 53 2.52 -7.22 3.09
N THR A 54 3.46 -7.95 2.46
CA THR A 54 3.17 -9.23 1.80
C THR A 54 2.57 -10.26 2.77
N ALA A 55 3.14 -10.37 3.98
CA ALA A 55 2.60 -11.24 5.02
C ALA A 55 1.20 -10.83 5.48
N ALA A 56 0.96 -9.53 5.66
CA ALA A 56 -0.34 -8.99 6.06
C ALA A 56 -1.41 -9.30 5.01
N ILE A 57 -1.06 -9.18 3.76
CA ILE A 57 -1.88 -9.48 2.61
C ILE A 57 -2.21 -10.99 2.56
N ILE A 58 -1.19 -11.86 2.65
CA ILE A 58 -1.38 -13.31 2.68
C ILE A 58 -2.28 -13.70 3.86
N MET A 59 -2.04 -13.14 5.04
CA MET A 59 -2.84 -13.41 6.22
C MET A 59 -4.31 -12.98 6.04
N GLN A 60 -4.56 -11.84 5.41
CA GLN A 60 -5.91 -11.37 5.13
C GLN A 60 -6.69 -12.32 4.22
N ILE A 61 -6.03 -12.89 3.20
CA ILE A 61 -6.63 -13.93 2.36
C ILE A 61 -6.85 -15.21 3.17
N LEU A 62 -5.85 -15.64 3.95
CA LEU A 62 -5.94 -16.85 4.75
C LEU A 62 -7.09 -16.79 5.78
N VAL A 63 -7.33 -15.64 6.39
CA VAL A 63 -8.47 -15.41 7.30
C VAL A 63 -9.80 -15.65 6.60
N THR A 64 -9.90 -15.39 5.29
CA THR A 64 -11.13 -15.60 4.53
C THR A 64 -11.29 -17.06 4.06
N VAL A 65 -10.17 -17.72 3.74
CA VAL A 65 -10.18 -19.07 3.14
C VAL A 65 -10.11 -20.18 4.20
N VAL A 66 -9.39 -19.94 5.31
CA VAL A 66 -9.16 -20.93 6.36
C VAL A 66 -10.18 -20.79 7.48
N PRO A 67 -11.10 -21.78 7.68
CA PRO A 67 -12.18 -21.68 8.68
C PRO A 67 -11.70 -21.46 10.12
N ALA A 68 -10.52 -21.96 10.47
CA ALA A 68 -9.93 -21.76 11.80
C ALA A 68 -9.55 -20.30 12.04
N LEU A 69 -8.96 -19.63 11.05
CA LEU A 69 -8.61 -18.21 11.13
C LEU A 69 -9.83 -17.30 11.02
N GLU A 70 -10.84 -17.70 10.24
CA GLU A 70 -12.13 -17.02 10.17
C GLU A 70 -12.82 -16.99 11.55
N LYS A 71 -12.86 -18.13 12.26
CA LYS A 71 -13.38 -18.20 13.63
C LYS A 71 -12.62 -17.27 14.57
N LEU A 72 -11.30 -17.32 14.51
CA LEU A 72 -10.41 -16.46 15.31
C LEU A 72 -10.68 -14.97 15.03
N SER A 73 -10.92 -14.57 13.80
CA SER A 73 -11.23 -13.18 13.44
C SER A 73 -12.58 -12.69 14.02
N LYS A 74 -13.51 -13.62 14.31
CA LYS A 74 -14.83 -13.34 14.90
C LYS A 74 -14.79 -13.26 16.43
N GLU A 75 -13.70 -13.70 17.10
CA GLU A 75 -13.53 -13.65 18.55
C GLU A 75 -13.23 -12.25 19.10
N GLY A 76 -13.31 -11.21 18.26
CA GLY A 76 -13.16 -9.81 18.67
C GLY A 76 -11.72 -9.35 18.76
N GLU A 77 -11.36 -8.57 19.79
CA GLU A 77 -10.03 -7.97 19.91
C GLU A 77 -8.91 -8.99 20.14
N GLU A 78 -9.18 -10.03 20.91
CA GLU A 78 -8.18 -11.07 21.21
C GLU A 78 -7.81 -11.87 19.96
N GLY A 79 -8.80 -12.29 19.17
CA GLY A 79 -8.56 -12.96 17.91
C GLY A 79 -7.79 -12.09 16.91
N ARG A 80 -8.11 -10.81 16.80
CA ARG A 80 -7.36 -9.86 15.97
C ARG A 80 -5.92 -9.69 16.44
N ARG A 81 -5.67 -9.68 17.74
CA ARG A 81 -4.32 -9.61 18.30
C ARG A 81 -3.47 -10.80 17.90
N ILE A 82 -4.04 -12.01 17.94
CA ILE A 82 -3.35 -13.25 17.52
C ILE A 82 -3.06 -13.21 16.01
N ILE A 83 -4.03 -12.80 15.18
CA ILE A 83 -3.84 -12.65 13.73
C ILE A 83 -2.72 -11.66 13.43
N ASN A 84 -2.68 -10.51 14.10
CA ASN A 84 -1.61 -9.53 13.96
C ASN A 84 -0.24 -10.10 14.38
N GLN A 85 -0.19 -10.93 15.42
CA GLN A 85 1.04 -11.61 15.83
C GLN A 85 1.52 -12.60 14.75
N TYR A 86 0.63 -13.41 14.17
CA TYR A 86 0.98 -14.29 13.05
C TYR A 86 1.44 -13.51 11.83
N THR A 87 0.81 -12.38 11.52
CA THR A 87 1.23 -11.48 10.45
C THR A 87 2.65 -10.96 10.68
N ARG A 88 2.97 -10.57 11.90
CA ARG A 88 4.31 -10.09 12.27
C ARG A 88 5.37 -11.18 12.11
N ILE A 89 5.11 -12.37 12.65
CA ILE A 89 6.02 -13.52 12.53
C ILE A 89 6.18 -13.88 11.05
N GLY A 90 5.09 -13.94 10.29
CA GLY A 90 5.10 -14.17 8.84
C GLY A 90 5.92 -13.14 8.08
N GLY A 91 5.82 -11.86 8.44
CA GLY A 91 6.61 -10.77 7.86
C GLY A 91 8.11 -10.93 8.11
N ILE A 92 8.49 -11.29 9.33
CA ILE A 92 9.89 -11.57 9.68
C ILE A 92 10.40 -12.81 8.93
N ALA A 93 9.61 -13.90 8.86
CA ALA A 93 9.98 -15.11 8.15
C ALA A 93 10.14 -14.88 6.64
N LEU A 94 9.22 -14.14 6.01
CA LEU A 94 9.34 -13.72 4.62
C LEU A 94 10.53 -12.81 4.39
N GLY A 95 10.82 -11.90 5.33
CA GLY A 95 12.00 -11.06 5.28
C GLY A 95 13.31 -11.84 5.36
N ALA A 96 13.37 -12.87 6.21
CA ALA A 96 14.50 -13.78 6.27
C ALA A 96 14.69 -14.55 4.95
N PHE A 97 13.60 -15.05 4.37
CA PHE A 97 13.61 -15.74 3.08
C PHE A 97 14.07 -14.82 1.95
N GLN A 98 13.50 -13.61 1.85
CA GLN A 98 13.89 -12.62 0.84
C GLN A 98 15.33 -12.15 1.04
N GLY A 99 15.78 -11.94 2.29
CA GLY A 99 17.17 -11.60 2.63
C GLY A 99 18.16 -12.69 2.24
N PHE A 100 17.80 -13.97 2.48
CA PHE A 100 18.61 -15.10 2.05
C PHE A 100 18.72 -15.17 0.52
N PHE A 101 17.60 -14.99 -0.16
CA PHE A 101 17.56 -14.98 -1.61
C PHE A 101 18.38 -13.85 -2.20
N LEU A 102 18.28 -12.66 -1.61
CA LEU A 102 19.06 -11.51 -1.99
C LEU A 102 20.57 -11.71 -1.79
N ALA A 103 20.95 -12.36 -0.67
CA ALA A 103 22.34 -12.68 -0.39
C ALA A 103 22.93 -13.70 -1.37
N THR A 104 22.17 -14.71 -1.74
CA THR A 104 22.64 -15.81 -2.60
C THR A 104 22.55 -15.47 -4.08
N ALA A 105 21.38 -15.00 -4.54
CA ALA A 105 21.12 -14.80 -5.95
C ALA A 105 21.64 -13.46 -6.51
N PHE A 106 21.66 -12.41 -5.68
CA PHE A 106 22.11 -11.10 -6.11
C PHE A 106 23.55 -10.82 -5.72
N LEU A 107 23.88 -10.91 -4.44
CA LEU A 107 25.23 -10.59 -3.96
C LEU A 107 26.25 -11.70 -4.21
N GLY A 108 25.81 -12.96 -4.22
CA GLY A 108 26.64 -14.12 -4.48
C GLY A 108 26.85 -14.40 -5.97
N ALA A 109 26.09 -13.77 -6.87
CA ALA A 109 26.25 -13.93 -8.31
C ALA A 109 27.64 -13.45 -8.79
N GLU A 110 28.10 -14.00 -9.91
CA GLU A 110 29.39 -13.65 -10.55
C GLU A 110 30.60 -13.67 -9.56
N GLY A 111 30.64 -14.67 -8.67
CA GLY A 111 31.79 -14.87 -7.77
C GLY A 111 31.98 -13.79 -6.71
N GLY A 112 30.93 -13.06 -6.35
CA GLY A 112 30.99 -12.03 -5.32
C GLY A 112 31.42 -10.65 -5.82
N ARG A 113 31.09 -10.31 -7.05
CA ARG A 113 31.39 -8.99 -7.68
C ARG A 113 31.00 -7.79 -6.80
N PHE A 114 29.94 -7.92 -6.01
CA PHE A 114 29.40 -6.86 -5.15
C PHE A 114 29.94 -6.89 -3.73
N LEU A 115 30.95 -7.73 -3.44
CA LEU A 115 31.53 -7.86 -2.12
C LEU A 115 32.78 -6.97 -1.98
N LEU A 116 32.99 -6.50 -0.74
CA LEU A 116 34.22 -5.81 -0.36
C LEU A 116 35.43 -6.78 -0.36
N PRO A 117 36.66 -6.29 -0.61
CA PRO A 117 37.86 -7.10 -0.49
C PRO A 117 37.94 -7.76 0.89
N GLY A 118 38.21 -9.06 0.92
CA GLY A 118 38.25 -9.86 2.15
C GLY A 118 36.96 -10.59 2.52
N TRP A 119 35.86 -10.31 1.83
CA TRP A 119 34.62 -11.06 1.96
C TRP A 119 34.47 -12.03 0.78
N SER A 120 34.00 -13.25 1.08
CA SER A 120 33.72 -14.27 0.08
C SER A 120 32.25 -14.70 0.15
N PRO A 121 31.60 -15.03 -0.99
CA PRO A 121 30.25 -15.59 -0.98
C PRO A 121 30.28 -16.95 -0.27
N GLY A 122 29.65 -17.02 0.90
CA GLY A 122 29.63 -18.24 1.72
C GLY A 122 28.57 -18.18 2.82
N PRO A 123 28.38 -19.30 3.56
CA PRO A 123 27.31 -19.38 4.57
C PRO A 123 27.37 -18.30 5.65
N PHE A 124 28.59 -17.89 6.04
CA PHE A 124 28.77 -16.83 7.03
C PHE A 124 28.28 -15.47 6.50
N PHE A 125 28.64 -15.12 5.27
CA PHE A 125 28.17 -13.90 4.63
C PHE A 125 26.64 -13.89 4.48
N TRP A 126 26.05 -14.99 4.01
CA TRP A 126 24.59 -15.13 3.88
C TRP A 126 23.89 -14.96 5.22
N PHE A 127 24.42 -15.55 6.29
CA PHE A 127 23.91 -15.40 7.64
C PHE A 127 23.94 -13.91 8.09
N VAL A 128 25.06 -13.22 7.89
CA VAL A 128 25.20 -11.81 8.24
C VAL A 128 24.18 -10.95 7.50
N VAL A 129 24.00 -11.14 6.18
CA VAL A 129 23.02 -10.39 5.40
C VAL A 129 21.61 -10.65 5.89
N VAL A 130 21.23 -11.92 6.09
CA VAL A 130 19.87 -12.30 6.56
C VAL A 130 19.59 -11.67 7.93
N VAL A 131 20.50 -11.82 8.89
CA VAL A 131 20.32 -11.23 10.24
C VAL A 131 20.21 -9.72 10.19
N THR A 132 21.03 -9.07 9.37
CA THR A 132 21.00 -7.61 9.21
C THR A 132 19.66 -7.13 8.63
N GLN A 133 19.18 -7.78 7.56
CA GLN A 133 17.88 -7.42 6.96
C GLN A 133 16.70 -7.71 7.90
N VAL A 134 16.71 -8.85 8.59
CA VAL A 134 15.68 -9.20 9.59
C VAL A 134 15.67 -8.19 10.73
N ALA A 135 16.84 -7.80 11.24
CA ALA A 135 16.93 -6.77 12.29
C ALA A 135 16.37 -5.43 11.80
N GLY A 136 16.66 -5.05 10.55
CA GLY A 136 16.11 -3.84 9.93
C GLY A 136 14.58 -3.88 9.83
N ILE A 137 14.02 -4.99 9.34
CA ILE A 137 12.56 -5.18 9.26
C ILE A 137 11.92 -5.13 10.64
N ALA A 138 12.49 -5.83 11.63
CA ALA A 138 11.97 -5.85 13.00
C ALA A 138 11.96 -4.45 13.62
N LEU A 139 13.01 -3.65 13.39
CA LEU A 139 13.07 -2.26 13.84
C LEU A 139 12.02 -1.38 13.17
N LEU A 140 11.83 -1.52 11.84
CA LEU A 140 10.79 -0.77 11.11
C LEU A 140 9.40 -1.14 11.60
N LEU A 141 9.12 -2.42 11.85
CA LEU A 141 7.85 -2.88 12.40
C LEU A 141 7.60 -2.32 13.79
N TRP A 142 8.60 -2.37 14.66
CA TRP A 142 8.50 -1.77 16.00
C TRP A 142 8.20 -0.27 15.93
N MET A 143 8.89 0.47 15.05
CA MET A 143 8.60 1.90 14.83
C MET A 143 7.19 2.12 14.30
N ALA A 144 6.74 1.31 13.34
CA ALA A 144 5.39 1.40 12.78
C ALA A 144 4.31 1.19 13.84
N GLU A 145 4.50 0.21 14.72
CA GLU A 145 3.59 -0.06 15.85
C GLU A 145 3.55 1.10 16.84
N ARG A 146 4.71 1.66 17.19
CA ARG A 146 4.77 2.83 18.08
C ARG A 146 4.10 4.05 17.48
N ILE A 147 4.24 4.29 16.18
CA ILE A 147 3.55 5.38 15.50
C ILE A 147 2.03 5.13 15.50
N THR A 148 1.59 3.90 15.29
CA THR A 148 0.16 3.56 15.31
C THR A 148 -0.45 3.67 16.69
N GLU A 149 0.28 3.28 17.73
CA GLU A 149 -0.20 3.23 19.12
C GLU A 149 -0.25 4.64 19.75
N TYR A 150 0.78 5.44 19.54
CA TYR A 150 0.93 6.75 20.22
C TYR A 150 0.80 7.96 19.30
N GLY A 151 0.82 7.74 17.98
CA GLY A 151 0.77 8.79 16.97
C GLY A 151 -0.60 8.96 16.33
N ILE A 152 -0.60 9.55 15.14
CA ILE A 152 -1.78 9.75 14.31
C ILE A 152 -1.59 8.94 13.03
N GLY A 153 -2.60 8.18 12.62
CA GLY A 153 -2.55 7.39 11.40
C GLY A 153 -2.02 5.97 11.58
N ASN A 154 -1.92 5.26 10.47
CA ASN A 154 -1.32 3.93 10.43
C ASN A 154 0.20 4.07 10.25
N GLY A 155 0.99 3.65 11.23
CA GLY A 155 2.44 3.81 11.22
C GLY A 155 3.13 3.12 10.04
N THR A 156 2.64 1.95 9.62
CA THR A 156 3.15 1.25 8.44
C THR A 156 2.97 2.09 7.18
N SER A 157 1.76 2.62 6.98
CA SER A 157 1.45 3.48 5.83
C SER A 157 2.25 4.78 5.85
N LEU A 158 2.45 5.38 7.02
CA LEU A 158 3.26 6.59 7.18
C LEU A 158 4.75 6.38 6.89
N ILE A 159 5.31 5.22 7.26
CA ILE A 159 6.71 4.88 6.93
C ILE A 159 6.87 4.74 5.42
N ILE A 160 5.94 4.09 4.73
CA ILE A 160 5.95 3.95 3.27
C ILE A 160 5.82 5.33 2.61
N PHE A 161 4.84 6.11 3.04
CA PHE A 161 4.62 7.48 2.59
C PHE A 161 5.89 8.33 2.70
N ALA A 162 6.51 8.34 3.89
CA ALA A 162 7.73 9.08 4.12
C ALA A 162 8.89 8.61 3.23
N GLY A 163 9.01 7.29 3.00
CA GLY A 163 9.98 6.71 2.10
C GLY A 163 9.83 7.24 0.67
N ILE A 164 8.61 7.18 0.14
CA ILE A 164 8.29 7.61 -1.23
C ILE A 164 8.53 9.12 -1.41
N VAL A 165 8.00 9.94 -0.51
CA VAL A 165 8.11 11.42 -0.62
C VAL A 165 9.56 11.87 -0.54
N VAL A 166 10.35 11.23 0.31
CA VAL A 166 11.77 11.59 0.48
C VAL A 166 12.59 11.28 -0.79
N GLU A 167 12.22 10.26 -1.57
CA GLU A 167 12.91 9.93 -2.83
C GLU A 167 12.59 10.92 -3.97
N TRP A 168 11.48 11.62 -3.91
CA TRP A 168 11.12 12.58 -4.98
C TRP A 168 12.06 13.77 -5.05
N LEU A 169 12.53 14.30 -3.92
CA LEU A 169 13.41 15.48 -3.91
C LEU A 169 14.74 15.25 -4.66
N PRO A 170 15.51 14.17 -4.39
CA PRO A 170 16.70 13.86 -5.16
C PRO A 170 16.42 13.65 -6.65
N GLN A 171 15.32 13.01 -7.01
CA GLN A 171 14.95 12.78 -8.41
C GLN A 171 14.64 14.08 -9.14
N ILE A 172 13.89 14.99 -8.51
CA ILE A 172 13.62 16.33 -9.08
C ILE A 172 14.93 17.11 -9.26
N LEU A 173 15.82 17.10 -8.27
CA LEU A 173 17.11 17.80 -8.37
C LEU A 173 18.01 17.22 -9.47
N ARG A 174 18.03 15.89 -9.65
CA ARG A 174 18.72 15.24 -10.77
C ARG A 174 18.15 15.70 -12.13
N THR A 175 16.82 15.75 -12.26
CA THR A 175 16.18 16.19 -13.50
C THR A 175 16.46 17.65 -13.82
N ILE A 176 16.52 18.51 -12.81
CA ILE A 176 16.94 19.92 -12.99
C ILE A 176 18.41 19.97 -13.48
N GLY A 177 19.28 19.08 -12.99
CA GLY A 177 20.64 18.92 -13.50
C GLY A 177 20.66 18.55 -15.00
N LEU A 178 19.83 17.59 -15.43
CA LEU A 178 19.71 17.14 -16.81
C LEU A 178 19.14 18.22 -17.75
N ILE A 179 18.28 19.12 -17.22
CA ILE A 179 17.84 20.29 -17.97
C ILE A 179 19.00 21.25 -18.26
N ARG A 180 19.90 21.44 -17.27
CA ARG A 180 21.08 22.31 -17.44
C ARG A 180 22.11 21.76 -18.42
N THR A 181 22.21 20.42 -18.55
CA THR A 181 23.05 19.76 -19.56
C THR A 181 22.41 19.67 -20.93
N GLY A 182 21.13 20.03 -21.06
CA GLY A 182 20.38 19.99 -22.33
C GLY A 182 19.82 18.62 -22.69
N GLU A 183 19.96 17.62 -21.82
CA GLU A 183 19.45 16.26 -22.04
C GLU A 183 17.92 16.18 -21.90
N VAL A 184 17.33 17.06 -21.09
CA VAL A 184 15.88 17.14 -20.86
C VAL A 184 15.37 18.52 -21.28
N ASN A 185 14.31 18.55 -22.09
CA ASN A 185 13.69 19.80 -22.49
C ASN A 185 12.90 20.41 -21.32
N LEU A 186 13.11 21.70 -21.07
CA LEU A 186 12.38 22.45 -20.02
C LEU A 186 10.86 22.38 -20.21
N VAL A 187 10.36 22.44 -21.44
CA VAL A 187 8.92 22.36 -21.74
C VAL A 187 8.37 20.97 -21.36
N ALA A 188 9.11 19.90 -21.67
CA ALA A 188 8.73 18.54 -21.26
C ALA A 188 8.69 18.38 -19.74
N PHE A 189 9.63 19.01 -19.04
CA PHE A 189 9.64 19.00 -17.56
C PHE A 189 8.46 19.77 -16.96
N LEU A 190 8.12 20.93 -17.50
CA LEU A 190 6.94 21.69 -17.05
C LEU A 190 5.63 20.93 -17.31
N PHE A 191 5.53 20.28 -18.48
CA PHE A 191 4.40 19.42 -18.81
C PHE A 191 4.31 18.23 -17.83
N PHE A 192 5.44 17.62 -17.51
CA PHE A 192 5.52 16.54 -16.51
C PHE A 192 5.02 17.00 -15.13
N LEU A 193 5.45 18.17 -14.63
CA LEU A 193 4.99 18.72 -13.36
C LEU A 193 3.48 19.00 -13.37
N ALA A 194 2.97 19.60 -14.43
CA ALA A 194 1.54 19.87 -14.59
C ALA A 194 0.72 18.58 -14.59
N PHE A 195 1.22 17.54 -15.28
CA PHE A 195 0.59 16.23 -15.31
C PHE A 195 0.57 15.55 -13.93
N ILE A 196 1.65 15.65 -13.15
CA ILE A 196 1.69 15.14 -11.77
C ILE A 196 0.63 15.81 -10.91
N VAL A 197 0.53 17.14 -10.94
CA VAL A 197 -0.47 17.87 -10.17
C VAL A 197 -1.88 17.44 -10.57
N LEU A 198 -2.13 17.27 -11.87
CA LEU A 198 -3.41 16.76 -12.38
C LEU A 198 -3.69 15.33 -11.92
N ALA A 199 -2.68 14.45 -11.94
CA ALA A 199 -2.79 13.08 -11.46
C ALA A 199 -3.10 13.03 -9.96
N PHE A 200 -2.42 13.85 -9.13
CA PHE A 200 -2.74 14.00 -7.71
C PHE A 200 -4.18 14.44 -7.48
N ALA A 201 -4.63 15.48 -8.18
CA ALA A 201 -5.99 16.00 -8.06
C ALA A 201 -7.03 14.95 -8.48
N GLY A 202 -6.79 14.24 -9.58
CA GLY A 202 -7.65 13.16 -10.05
C GLY A 202 -7.71 11.98 -9.07
N MET A 203 -6.57 11.54 -8.54
CA MET A 203 -6.52 10.48 -7.53
C MET A 203 -7.22 10.89 -6.24
N ALA A 204 -7.01 12.12 -5.76
CA ALA A 204 -7.68 12.63 -4.57
C ALA A 204 -9.20 12.69 -4.77
N ALA A 205 -9.67 13.15 -5.93
CA ALA A 205 -11.09 13.19 -6.27
C ALA A 205 -11.73 11.80 -6.27
N VAL A 206 -11.07 10.80 -6.89
CA VAL A 206 -11.59 9.42 -6.94
C VAL A 206 -11.56 8.75 -5.57
N GLN A 207 -10.52 8.99 -4.76
CA GLN A 207 -10.45 8.41 -3.40
C GLN A 207 -11.45 9.02 -2.42
N GLN A 208 -11.87 10.26 -2.65
CA GLN A 208 -12.92 10.92 -1.86
C GLN A 208 -14.32 10.63 -2.40
N ALA A 209 -14.43 10.17 -3.65
CA ALA A 209 -15.72 9.88 -4.27
C ALA A 209 -16.43 8.73 -3.55
N GLU A 210 -17.67 9.01 -3.10
CA GLU A 210 -18.52 8.04 -2.41
C GLU A 210 -19.96 8.06 -2.94
N ARG A 211 -20.57 6.89 -3.03
CA ARG A 211 -22.01 6.73 -3.28
C ARG A 211 -22.73 6.72 -1.95
N ARG A 212 -23.56 7.73 -1.69
CA ARG A 212 -24.37 7.82 -0.47
C ARG A 212 -25.72 7.14 -0.71
N ILE A 213 -25.98 6.06 0.03
CA ILE A 213 -27.27 5.35 -0.01
C ILE A 213 -28.11 5.86 1.16
N PRO A 214 -29.28 6.48 0.90
CA PRO A 214 -30.12 6.99 1.98
C PRO A 214 -30.73 5.82 2.76
N VAL A 215 -30.71 5.93 4.09
CA VAL A 215 -31.32 5.01 5.04
C VAL A 215 -32.26 5.78 5.94
N GLN A 216 -33.45 5.24 6.14
CA GLN A 216 -34.44 5.79 7.06
C GLN A 216 -34.65 4.81 8.22
N TYR A 217 -34.75 5.36 9.43
CA TYR A 217 -35.09 4.60 10.62
C TYR A 217 -36.53 4.85 11.01
N ALA A 218 -37.22 3.79 11.42
CA ALA A 218 -38.60 3.88 11.89
C ALA A 218 -38.70 4.83 13.08
N ARG A 219 -39.70 5.71 13.08
CA ARG A 219 -40.01 6.58 14.21
C ARG A 219 -40.63 5.77 15.33
N LYS A 220 -40.05 5.79 16.52
CA LYS A 220 -40.66 5.25 17.73
C LYS A 220 -41.26 6.38 18.53
N VAL A 221 -42.57 6.33 18.77
CA VAL A 221 -43.27 7.26 19.66
C VAL A 221 -43.37 6.58 21.03
N VAL A 222 -42.71 7.16 22.01
CA VAL A 222 -42.79 6.69 23.43
C VAL A 222 -43.42 7.82 24.25
N GLY A 223 -44.70 7.71 24.52
CA GLY A 223 -45.50 8.76 25.16
C GLY A 223 -45.62 10.01 24.28
N ARG A 224 -45.23 11.18 24.81
CA ARG A 224 -45.21 12.47 24.06
C ARG A 224 -43.91 12.74 23.29
N ARG A 225 -42.93 11.86 23.41
CA ARG A 225 -41.61 12.05 22.77
C ARG A 225 -41.47 11.14 21.55
N VAL A 226 -41.06 11.74 20.42
CA VAL A 226 -40.76 11.02 19.18
C VAL A 226 -39.27 10.76 19.14
N TYR A 227 -38.87 9.50 19.15
CA TYR A 227 -37.50 9.08 19.00
C TYR A 227 -37.29 8.47 17.60
N GLY A 228 -36.20 8.82 16.92
CA GLY A 228 -35.87 8.30 15.58
C GLY A 228 -36.44 9.19 14.48
N GLY A 229 -36.41 8.67 13.24
CA GLY A 229 -36.83 9.41 12.05
C GLY A 229 -35.74 10.30 11.46
N GLN A 230 -34.49 10.18 11.93
CA GLN A 230 -33.34 10.82 11.25
C GLN A 230 -33.00 10.03 9.99
N ALA A 231 -32.98 10.74 8.87
CA ALA A 231 -32.41 10.20 7.64
C ALA A 231 -30.88 10.19 7.76
N THR A 232 -30.28 9.03 7.56
CA THR A 232 -28.83 8.89 7.48
C THR A 232 -28.45 8.28 6.15
N TYR A 233 -27.17 8.05 5.89
CA TYR A 233 -26.75 7.42 4.65
C TYR A 233 -25.58 6.44 4.92
N ILE A 234 -25.50 5.41 4.07
CA ILE A 234 -24.36 4.49 4.02
C ILE A 234 -23.43 5.01 2.95
N PRO A 235 -22.19 5.47 3.30
CA PRO A 235 -21.21 5.88 2.31
C PRO A 235 -20.49 4.64 1.76
N ILE A 236 -20.56 4.41 0.46
CA ILE A 236 -19.78 3.39 -0.25
C ILE A 236 -18.76 4.11 -1.12
N LYS A 237 -17.47 3.94 -0.80
CA LYS A 237 -16.38 4.56 -1.57
C LYS A 237 -16.31 3.98 -2.97
N LEU A 238 -16.00 4.81 -3.98
CA LEU A 238 -15.79 4.37 -5.36
C LEU A 238 -14.61 3.40 -5.45
N ASN A 239 -13.51 3.72 -4.77
CA ASN A 239 -12.38 2.83 -4.57
C ASN A 239 -12.41 2.26 -3.15
N ALA A 240 -13.31 1.30 -2.88
CA ALA A 240 -13.41 0.64 -1.58
C ALA A 240 -12.16 -0.21 -1.27
N ALA A 241 -11.54 -0.79 -2.29
CA ALA A 241 -10.35 -1.62 -2.16
C ALA A 241 -9.06 -0.83 -1.82
N GLY A 242 -9.05 0.49 -2.03
CA GLY A 242 -7.89 1.34 -1.74
C GLY A 242 -6.68 1.03 -2.63
N VAL A 243 -5.51 0.94 -2.01
CA VAL A 243 -4.21 0.70 -2.68
C VAL A 243 -3.84 -0.79 -2.72
N ILE A 244 -4.46 -1.59 -1.86
CA ILE A 244 -4.10 -2.98 -1.59
C ILE A 244 -4.05 -3.85 -2.87
N PRO A 245 -5.02 -3.80 -3.80
CA PRO A 245 -4.98 -4.63 -5.01
C PRO A 245 -3.75 -4.42 -5.88
N ILE A 246 -3.26 -3.18 -5.96
CA ILE A 246 -2.06 -2.88 -6.76
C ILE A 246 -0.81 -3.45 -6.08
N ILE A 247 -0.72 -3.35 -4.75
CA ILE A 247 0.39 -3.93 -3.99
C ILE A 247 0.41 -5.46 -4.16
N PHE A 248 -0.77 -6.10 -4.16
CA PHE A 248 -0.91 -7.54 -4.44
C PHE A 248 -0.40 -7.91 -5.83
N ALA A 249 -0.86 -7.20 -6.85
CA ALA A 249 -0.45 -7.43 -8.23
C ALA A 249 1.07 -7.31 -8.36
N ALA A 250 1.67 -6.25 -7.81
CA ALA A 250 3.10 -6.03 -7.81
C ALA A 250 3.87 -7.14 -7.06
N ALA A 251 3.38 -7.58 -5.89
CA ALA A 251 4.00 -8.66 -5.12
C ALA A 251 3.99 -9.99 -5.88
N ILE A 252 2.89 -10.34 -6.54
CA ILE A 252 2.79 -11.58 -7.32
C ILE A 252 3.68 -11.54 -8.55
N LEU A 253 3.75 -10.40 -9.25
CA LEU A 253 4.64 -10.23 -10.40
C LEU A 253 6.12 -10.39 -10.04
N GLN A 254 6.50 -10.05 -8.80
CA GLN A 254 7.87 -10.20 -8.33
C GLN A 254 8.28 -11.68 -8.15
N ILE A 255 7.34 -12.58 -7.83
CA ILE A 255 7.65 -13.99 -7.52
C ILE A 255 8.36 -14.70 -8.69
N PRO A 256 7.85 -14.72 -9.93
CA PRO A 256 8.53 -15.36 -11.04
C PRO A 256 9.91 -14.78 -11.33
N ILE A 257 10.05 -13.45 -11.15
CA ILE A 257 11.30 -12.74 -11.42
C ILE A 257 12.34 -13.10 -10.36
N PHE A 258 11.96 -13.13 -9.07
CA PHE A 258 12.86 -13.59 -8.02
C PHE A 258 13.28 -15.04 -8.18
N LEU A 259 12.35 -15.92 -8.55
CA LEU A 259 12.66 -17.33 -8.78
C LEU A 259 13.59 -17.56 -9.97
N ALA A 260 13.53 -16.72 -11.00
CA ALA A 260 14.39 -16.81 -12.17
C ALA A 260 15.78 -16.17 -11.97
N ALA A 261 15.92 -15.27 -10.99
CA ALA A 261 17.15 -14.50 -10.78
C ALA A 261 18.43 -15.35 -10.54
N PRO A 262 18.39 -16.50 -9.81
CA PRO A 262 19.56 -17.36 -9.64
C PRO A 262 19.96 -18.14 -10.92
N PHE A 263 19.04 -18.26 -11.88
CA PHE A 263 19.20 -19.13 -13.06
C PHE A 263 19.40 -18.30 -14.33
N GLN A 264 20.42 -17.45 -14.34
CA GLN A 264 20.67 -16.51 -15.44
C GLN A 264 20.99 -17.22 -16.76
N ASP A 265 21.56 -18.41 -16.69
CA ASP A 265 21.92 -19.22 -17.87
C ASP A 265 20.76 -20.04 -18.46
N ASN A 266 19.61 -20.09 -17.77
CA ASN A 266 18.46 -20.86 -18.24
C ASN A 266 17.52 -20.00 -19.08
N PRO A 267 17.45 -20.20 -20.41
CA PRO A 267 16.67 -19.34 -21.32
C PRO A 267 15.16 -19.41 -21.06
N VAL A 268 14.65 -20.53 -20.52
CA VAL A 268 13.23 -20.71 -20.22
C VAL A 268 12.84 -19.86 -19.02
N LEU A 269 13.62 -19.93 -17.93
CA LEU A 269 13.34 -19.14 -16.70
C LEU A 269 13.51 -17.65 -16.96
N GLN A 270 14.52 -17.27 -17.75
CA GLN A 270 14.67 -15.87 -18.18
C GLN A 270 13.53 -15.41 -19.09
N GLY A 271 13.03 -16.30 -19.97
CA GLY A 271 11.84 -16.04 -20.77
C GLY A 271 10.61 -15.75 -19.92
N ILE A 272 10.38 -16.55 -18.87
CA ILE A 272 9.30 -16.35 -17.90
C ILE A 272 9.48 -15.01 -17.15
N ALA A 273 10.66 -14.75 -16.60
CA ALA A 273 10.94 -13.51 -15.90
C ALA A 273 10.70 -12.27 -16.78
N ASN A 274 11.14 -12.34 -18.04
CA ASN A 274 10.92 -11.28 -19.01
C ASN A 274 9.45 -11.09 -19.38
N PHE A 275 8.65 -12.15 -19.41
CA PHE A 275 7.21 -12.08 -19.70
C PHE A 275 6.45 -11.38 -18.58
N PHE A 276 6.83 -11.60 -17.31
CA PHE A 276 6.23 -10.97 -16.12
C PHE A 276 6.85 -9.61 -15.78
N ASN A 277 7.88 -9.15 -16.51
CA ASN A 277 8.54 -7.90 -16.21
C ASN A 277 7.62 -6.69 -16.50
N PRO A 278 7.28 -5.85 -15.49
CA PRO A 278 6.34 -4.74 -15.63
C PRO A 278 6.85 -3.60 -16.52
N THR A 279 8.12 -3.61 -16.93
CA THR A 279 8.63 -2.66 -17.93
C THR A 279 8.29 -3.06 -19.37
N ARG A 280 7.87 -4.31 -19.58
CA ARG A 280 7.46 -4.81 -20.89
C ARG A 280 5.94 -4.76 -21.05
N PRO A 281 5.42 -4.61 -22.28
CA PRO A 281 3.98 -4.58 -22.52
C PRO A 281 3.23 -5.81 -21.99
N SER A 282 3.86 -7.01 -22.06
CA SER A 282 3.30 -8.26 -21.53
C SER A 282 3.12 -8.22 -20.02
N GLY A 283 4.17 -7.83 -19.29
CA GLY A 283 4.11 -7.73 -17.83
C GLY A 283 3.15 -6.64 -17.36
N LEU A 284 3.13 -5.49 -18.05
CA LEU A 284 2.19 -4.41 -17.77
C LEU A 284 0.72 -4.84 -17.98
N PHE A 285 0.43 -5.59 -19.04
CA PHE A 285 -0.91 -6.14 -19.29
C PHE A 285 -1.32 -7.11 -18.17
N ILE A 286 -0.41 -7.99 -17.74
CA ILE A 286 -0.66 -8.93 -16.64
C ILE A 286 -0.86 -8.16 -15.33
N GLU A 287 -0.06 -7.12 -15.08
CA GLU A 287 -0.20 -6.28 -13.87
C GLU A 287 -1.58 -5.64 -13.80
N VAL A 288 -2.06 -5.02 -14.87
CA VAL A 288 -3.40 -4.43 -14.94
C VAL A 288 -4.48 -5.49 -14.73
N LEU A 289 -4.35 -6.66 -15.34
CA LEU A 289 -5.30 -7.76 -15.18
C LEU A 289 -5.34 -8.27 -13.73
N LEU A 290 -4.19 -8.42 -13.09
CA LEU A 290 -4.09 -8.80 -11.69
C LEU A 290 -4.68 -7.72 -10.77
N VAL A 291 -4.43 -6.44 -11.05
CA VAL A 291 -5.01 -5.32 -10.30
C VAL A 291 -6.54 -5.38 -10.35
N ILE A 292 -7.12 -5.60 -11.55
CA ILE A 292 -8.57 -5.74 -11.71
C ILE A 292 -9.08 -6.94 -10.91
N LEU A 293 -8.44 -8.10 -11.08
CA LEU A 293 -8.80 -9.34 -10.37
C LEU A 293 -8.80 -9.13 -8.85
N PHE A 294 -7.69 -8.61 -8.31
CA PHE A 294 -7.57 -8.38 -6.86
C PHE A 294 -8.49 -7.31 -6.34
N THR A 295 -8.85 -6.32 -7.15
CA THR A 295 -9.85 -5.33 -6.75
C THR A 295 -11.21 -5.99 -6.49
N TYR A 296 -11.63 -6.90 -7.34
CA TYR A 296 -12.87 -7.66 -7.14
C TYR A 296 -12.77 -8.60 -5.93
N VAL A 297 -11.69 -9.37 -5.83
CA VAL A 297 -11.48 -10.30 -4.70
C VAL A 297 -11.47 -9.55 -3.37
N TYR A 298 -10.70 -8.45 -3.29
CA TYR A 298 -10.59 -7.67 -2.07
C TYR A 298 -11.90 -6.98 -1.67
N THR A 299 -12.60 -6.41 -2.64
CA THR A 299 -13.90 -5.78 -2.37
C THR A 299 -14.92 -6.80 -1.90
N ALA A 300 -14.94 -8.02 -2.47
CA ALA A 300 -15.83 -9.09 -2.03
C ALA A 300 -15.54 -9.55 -0.59
N VAL A 301 -14.28 -9.53 -0.17
CA VAL A 301 -13.87 -9.88 1.21
C VAL A 301 -14.21 -8.77 2.20
N GLN A 302 -13.99 -7.51 1.81
CA GLN A 302 -14.13 -6.39 2.72
C GLN A 302 -15.56 -5.91 2.90
N PHE A 303 -16.39 -6.06 1.88
CA PHE A 303 -17.79 -5.61 1.88
C PHE A 303 -18.73 -6.81 1.93
N ASP A 304 -19.39 -6.98 3.08
CA ASP A 304 -20.39 -8.02 3.29
C ASP A 304 -21.81 -7.42 3.24
N PRO A 305 -22.50 -7.51 2.07
CA PRO A 305 -23.85 -6.98 1.90
C PRO A 305 -24.88 -7.61 2.83
N LYS A 306 -24.70 -8.91 3.17
CA LYS A 306 -25.62 -9.65 4.03
C LYS A 306 -25.59 -9.10 5.44
N ARG A 307 -24.39 -8.94 5.99
CA ARG A 307 -24.18 -8.40 7.34
C ARG A 307 -24.71 -6.97 7.47
N ILE A 308 -24.53 -6.14 6.43
CA ILE A 308 -25.06 -4.76 6.42
C ILE A 308 -26.59 -4.77 6.39
N ALA A 309 -27.21 -5.61 5.56
CA ALA A 309 -28.66 -5.72 5.46
C ALA A 309 -29.30 -6.28 6.74
N GLU A 310 -28.65 -7.23 7.41
CA GLU A 310 -29.06 -7.77 8.72
C GLU A 310 -28.97 -6.70 9.80
N SER A 311 -27.86 -5.99 9.91
CA SER A 311 -27.70 -4.85 10.82
C SER A 311 -28.77 -3.79 10.61
N LEU A 312 -29.06 -3.41 9.36
CA LEU A 312 -30.13 -2.46 9.06
C LEU A 312 -31.48 -2.95 9.58
N ARG A 313 -31.79 -4.24 9.36
CA ARG A 313 -33.03 -4.85 9.82
C ARG A 313 -33.13 -4.88 11.36
N GLU A 314 -32.06 -5.24 12.03
CA GLU A 314 -31.98 -5.30 13.51
C GLU A 314 -32.22 -3.92 14.14
N TYR A 315 -31.64 -2.88 13.59
CA TYR A 315 -31.80 -1.50 14.06
C TYR A 315 -33.06 -0.81 13.53
N GLY A 316 -33.93 -1.51 12.79
CA GLY A 316 -35.16 -0.94 12.25
C GLY A 316 -34.92 0.08 11.14
N GLY A 317 -33.76 0.02 10.48
CA GLY A 317 -33.41 0.83 9.32
C GLY A 317 -33.88 0.16 8.02
N PHE A 318 -34.24 0.97 7.03
CA PHE A 318 -34.57 0.48 5.68
C PHE A 318 -34.13 1.49 4.62
N ILE A 319 -33.89 0.97 3.42
CA ILE A 319 -33.61 1.80 2.25
C ILE A 319 -34.93 2.15 1.58
N PRO A 320 -35.25 3.45 1.35
CA PRO A 320 -36.49 3.86 0.72
C PRO A 320 -36.71 3.16 -0.62
N GLY A 321 -37.91 2.56 -0.79
CA GLY A 321 -38.29 1.84 -2.01
C GLY A 321 -37.80 0.40 -2.09
N ILE A 322 -37.05 -0.12 -1.10
CA ILE A 322 -36.51 -1.48 -1.07
C ILE A 322 -37.02 -2.22 0.18
N ARG A 323 -37.52 -3.43 0.01
CA ARG A 323 -37.98 -4.26 1.14
C ARG A 323 -36.76 -4.71 1.97
N PRO A 324 -36.82 -4.63 3.32
CA PRO A 324 -35.77 -5.16 4.19
C PRO A 324 -35.54 -6.67 3.95
N GLY A 325 -34.29 -7.11 4.10
CA GLY A 325 -33.86 -8.51 3.93
C GLY A 325 -33.18 -8.77 2.58
N GLU A 326 -33.48 -9.89 1.94
CA GLU A 326 -32.85 -10.36 0.70
C GLU A 326 -32.85 -9.33 -0.46
N PRO A 327 -33.94 -8.56 -0.70
CA PRO A 327 -33.92 -7.51 -1.72
C PRO A 327 -32.89 -6.40 -1.44
N THR A 328 -32.66 -6.08 -0.15
CA THR A 328 -31.64 -5.11 0.26
C THR A 328 -30.23 -5.65 -0.01
N VAL A 329 -29.99 -6.95 0.23
CA VAL A 329 -28.71 -7.60 -0.09
C VAL A 329 -28.41 -7.48 -1.58
N LYS A 330 -29.35 -7.91 -2.44
CA LYS A 330 -29.18 -7.85 -3.91
C LYS A 330 -28.95 -6.44 -4.44
N PHE A 331 -29.63 -5.46 -3.85
CA PHE A 331 -29.43 -4.06 -4.21
C PHE A 331 -28.02 -3.58 -3.86
N LEU A 332 -27.53 -3.89 -2.64
CA LEU A 332 -26.18 -3.54 -2.21
C LEU A 332 -25.12 -4.25 -3.07
N GLU A 333 -25.28 -5.54 -3.34
CA GLU A 333 -24.38 -6.31 -4.22
C GLU A 333 -24.28 -5.68 -5.62
N HIS A 334 -25.42 -5.28 -6.19
CA HIS A 334 -25.46 -4.64 -7.50
C HIS A 334 -24.71 -3.29 -7.53
N ILE A 335 -24.90 -2.48 -6.50
CA ILE A 335 -24.17 -1.18 -6.39
C ILE A 335 -22.70 -1.42 -6.22
N VAL A 336 -22.29 -2.28 -5.30
CA VAL A 336 -20.87 -2.57 -5.01
C VAL A 336 -20.19 -3.14 -6.24
N SER A 337 -20.79 -4.09 -6.94
CA SER A 337 -20.20 -4.66 -8.16
C SER A 337 -19.93 -3.59 -9.23
N ARG A 338 -20.86 -2.66 -9.43
CA ARG A 338 -20.66 -1.55 -10.38
C ARG A 338 -19.59 -0.55 -9.92
N LEU A 339 -19.57 -0.21 -8.64
CA LEU A 339 -18.53 0.67 -8.09
C LEU A 339 -17.16 0.01 -8.16
N THR A 340 -17.08 -1.29 -7.88
CA THR A 340 -15.83 -2.07 -8.00
C THR A 340 -15.30 -2.07 -9.42
N LEU A 341 -16.15 -2.16 -10.45
CA LEU A 341 -15.72 -2.07 -11.84
C LEU A 341 -15.02 -0.73 -12.13
N TRP A 342 -15.64 0.39 -11.73
CA TRP A 342 -15.04 1.71 -11.92
C TRP A 342 -13.77 1.90 -11.09
N GLY A 343 -13.76 1.39 -9.85
CA GLY A 343 -12.58 1.38 -9.01
C GLY A 343 -11.43 0.56 -9.62
N ALA A 344 -11.72 -0.61 -10.16
CA ALA A 344 -10.74 -1.48 -10.81
C ALA A 344 -10.16 -0.85 -12.08
N LEU A 345 -11.00 -0.23 -12.92
CA LEU A 345 -10.54 0.51 -14.11
C LEU A 345 -9.68 1.71 -13.74
N PHE A 346 -10.06 2.43 -12.69
CA PHE A 346 -9.25 3.54 -12.16
C PHE A 346 -7.88 3.04 -11.69
N LEU A 347 -7.82 1.97 -10.89
CA LEU A 347 -6.55 1.40 -10.41
C LEU A 347 -5.69 0.88 -11.56
N GLY A 348 -6.29 0.24 -12.56
CA GLY A 348 -5.60 -0.16 -13.79
C GLY A 348 -5.02 1.03 -14.56
N LEU A 349 -5.78 2.13 -14.67
CA LEU A 349 -5.28 3.37 -15.29
C LEU A 349 -4.10 3.94 -14.50
N VAL A 350 -4.18 3.98 -13.16
CA VAL A 350 -3.09 4.45 -12.30
C VAL A 350 -1.81 3.63 -12.49
N THR A 351 -1.94 2.33 -12.70
CA THR A 351 -0.80 1.45 -13.00
C THR A 351 -0.13 1.81 -14.33
N LEU A 352 -0.91 2.24 -15.33
CA LEU A 352 -0.41 2.66 -16.65
C LEU A 352 0.19 4.08 -16.67
N LEU A 353 -0.15 4.93 -15.69
CA LEU A 353 0.28 6.34 -15.67
C LEU A 353 1.80 6.55 -15.87
N PRO A 354 2.70 5.79 -15.20
CA PRO A 354 4.14 5.99 -15.35
C PRO A 354 4.61 5.78 -16.79
N GLN A 355 4.11 4.74 -17.46
CA GLN A 355 4.44 4.44 -18.84
C GLN A 355 3.94 5.53 -19.80
N ILE A 356 2.72 6.01 -19.57
CA ILE A 356 2.13 7.09 -20.38
C ILE A 356 2.98 8.36 -20.25
N ILE A 357 3.36 8.72 -19.01
CA ILE A 357 4.16 9.93 -18.75
C ILE A 357 5.54 9.81 -19.40
N GLN A 358 6.23 8.67 -19.20
CA GLN A 358 7.55 8.44 -19.76
C GLN A 358 7.54 8.51 -21.30
N ASN A 359 6.53 7.92 -21.95
CA ASN A 359 6.38 7.96 -23.39
C ASN A 359 6.09 9.37 -23.93
N LEU A 360 5.31 10.17 -23.20
CA LEU A 360 4.95 11.54 -23.62
C LEU A 360 6.07 12.55 -23.37
N THR A 361 6.81 12.41 -22.27
CA THR A 361 7.82 13.41 -21.87
C THR A 361 9.25 13.01 -22.26
N GLY A 362 9.50 11.72 -22.52
CA GLY A 362 10.85 11.18 -22.71
C GLY A 362 11.70 11.17 -21.43
N ILE A 363 11.14 11.57 -20.28
CA ILE A 363 11.86 11.67 -19.01
C ILE A 363 11.85 10.31 -18.34
N GLN A 364 12.96 9.59 -18.43
CA GLN A 364 13.17 8.31 -17.74
C GLN A 364 13.85 8.48 -16.36
N SER A 365 14.41 9.65 -16.10
CA SER A 365 15.21 9.93 -14.89
C SER A 365 14.40 9.99 -13.60
N ILE A 366 13.08 10.15 -13.69
CA ILE A 366 12.19 10.16 -12.53
C ILE A 366 11.45 8.83 -12.50
N ALA A 367 11.81 7.96 -11.56
CA ALA A 367 11.09 6.72 -11.28
C ALA A 367 9.74 7.05 -10.62
N PHE A 368 8.81 7.56 -11.43
CA PHE A 368 7.46 7.87 -10.98
C PHE A 368 6.62 6.60 -11.05
N SER A 369 6.19 6.11 -9.90
CA SER A 369 5.28 4.97 -9.82
C SER A 369 3.86 5.45 -9.58
N GLY A 370 2.90 5.00 -10.37
CA GLY A 370 1.48 5.23 -10.13
C GLY A 370 1.04 4.70 -8.77
N ILE A 371 1.64 3.59 -8.33
CA ILE A 371 1.46 3.00 -7.00
C ILE A 371 1.92 3.99 -5.92
N GLY A 372 3.11 4.57 -6.08
CA GLY A 372 3.66 5.55 -5.14
C GLY A 372 2.79 6.78 -4.99
N LEU A 373 2.29 7.33 -6.12
CA LEU A 373 1.33 8.44 -6.11
C LEU A 373 0.05 8.11 -5.34
N LEU A 374 -0.53 6.95 -5.63
CA LEU A 374 -1.77 6.52 -5.00
C LEU A 374 -1.59 6.31 -3.48
N ILE A 375 -0.46 5.74 -3.06
CA ILE A 375 -0.12 5.58 -1.65
C ILE A 375 0.01 6.94 -0.98
N VAL A 376 0.74 7.87 -1.60
CA VAL A 376 0.94 9.21 -1.03
C VAL A 376 -0.38 9.94 -0.88
N VAL A 377 -1.25 9.95 -1.89
CA VAL A 377 -2.58 10.56 -1.81
C VAL A 377 -3.45 9.87 -0.77
N GLY A 378 -3.48 8.53 -0.76
CA GLY A 378 -4.30 7.75 0.17
C GLY A 378 -3.93 7.98 1.62
N VAL A 379 -2.64 7.85 1.93
CA VAL A 379 -2.14 8.03 3.30
C VAL A 379 -2.31 9.48 3.76
N ALA A 380 -2.06 10.46 2.88
CA ALA A 380 -2.28 11.87 3.21
C ALA A 380 -3.75 12.16 3.56
N LEU A 381 -4.70 11.66 2.75
CA LEU A 381 -6.13 11.83 2.99
C LEU A 381 -6.60 11.11 4.26
N ASP A 382 -6.14 9.88 4.51
CA ASP A 382 -6.53 9.12 5.70
C ASP A 382 -5.95 9.76 6.96
N THR A 383 -4.71 10.26 6.92
CA THR A 383 -4.08 10.98 8.03
C THR A 383 -4.80 12.30 8.30
N LEU A 384 -5.15 13.06 7.25
CA LEU A 384 -5.90 14.30 7.39
C LEU A 384 -7.25 14.08 8.08
N ARG A 385 -8.02 13.08 7.64
CA ARG A 385 -9.30 12.71 8.27
C ARG A 385 -9.16 12.36 9.75
N GLN A 386 -8.09 11.65 10.12
CA GLN A 386 -7.82 11.31 11.52
C GLN A 386 -7.45 12.55 12.34
N VAL A 387 -6.65 13.47 11.78
CA VAL A 387 -6.34 14.76 12.42
C VAL A 387 -7.62 15.56 12.64
N GLU A 388 -8.46 15.69 11.62
CA GLU A 388 -9.75 16.38 11.71
C GLU A 388 -10.65 15.78 12.80
N SER A 389 -10.75 14.45 12.84
CA SER A 389 -11.52 13.73 13.86
C SER A 389 -11.00 14.00 15.28
N GLN A 390 -9.70 13.96 15.50
CA GLN A 390 -9.09 14.26 16.80
C GLN A 390 -9.26 15.72 17.22
N LEU A 391 -9.17 16.66 16.27
CA LEU A 391 -9.42 18.08 16.53
C LEU A 391 -10.86 18.33 16.93
N MET A 392 -11.83 17.68 16.28
CA MET A 392 -13.24 17.76 16.68
C MET A 392 -13.47 17.23 18.10
N LEU A 393 -12.90 16.09 18.46
CA LEU A 393 -13.01 15.53 19.79
C LEU A 393 -12.47 16.51 20.86
N ARG A 394 -11.30 17.09 20.65
CA ARG A 394 -10.70 18.07 21.57
C ARG A 394 -11.51 19.37 21.68
N SER A 395 -12.11 19.82 20.58
CA SER A 395 -12.96 21.01 20.62
C SER A 395 -14.23 20.78 21.43
N TYR A 396 -14.83 19.56 21.37
CA TYR A 396 -15.96 19.17 22.21
C TYR A 396 -15.61 19.10 23.70
N GLU A 397 -14.46 18.55 24.07
CA GLU A 397 -13.97 18.55 25.46
C GLU A 397 -13.76 19.98 25.99
N GLY A 398 -13.24 20.89 25.18
CA GLY A 398 -13.10 22.30 25.50
C GLY A 398 -14.44 23.01 25.77
N PHE A 399 -15.50 22.64 25.06
CA PHE A 399 -16.86 23.14 25.29
C PHE A 399 -17.45 22.58 26.60
N LEU A 400 -17.27 21.28 26.86
CA LEU A 400 -17.75 20.65 28.09
C LEU A 400 -17.01 21.15 29.35
N SER A 401 -15.73 21.43 29.25
CA SER A 401 -14.93 21.97 30.35
C SER A 401 -15.23 23.44 30.65
N ARG A 402 -15.62 24.24 29.66
CA ARG A 402 -16.08 25.64 29.85
C ARG A 402 -17.56 25.73 30.24
N GLY A 403 -18.36 24.69 30.01
CA GLY A 403 -19.79 24.59 30.35
C GLY A 403 -20.07 24.14 31.77
N ARG A 404 -19.29 24.51 32.78
CA ARG A 404 -19.77 24.50 34.16
C ARG A 404 -20.91 25.53 34.26
N LEU A 405 -22.10 25.05 33.96
CA LEU A 405 -23.33 25.75 34.27
C LEU A 405 -23.29 26.03 35.79
N ARG A 406 -23.01 27.28 36.17
CA ARG A 406 -23.30 27.79 37.47
C ARG A 406 -24.80 27.55 37.72
N GLY A 407 -25.12 26.47 38.37
CA GLY A 407 -26.46 26.25 38.90
C GLY A 407 -26.79 27.42 39.81
N ARG A 408 -27.70 28.24 39.34
CA ARG A 408 -28.30 29.34 40.13
C ARG A 408 -29.22 28.68 41.12
N ASN A 409 -28.70 28.46 42.36
CA ASN A 409 -29.54 28.19 43.51
C ASN A 409 -30.51 29.40 43.69
N ARG A 410 -31.78 29.14 43.51
CA ARG A 410 -32.91 29.78 44.14
C ARG A 410 -33.96 28.72 44.44
#